data_5317518586890cbdadac3a474f73358d
#
_entry.id   5317518586890cbdadac3a474f73358d
#
_cell.length_a   1.000
_cell.length_b   1.000
_cell.length_c   1.000
_cell.angle_alpha   90.00
_cell.angle_beta   90.00
_cell.angle_gamma   90.00
#
_symmetry.space_group_name_H-M   'P 1'
#
loop_
_entity.id
_entity.type
_entity.pdbx_description
1 polymer ?
#
loop_
_entity_poly.entity_id
_entity_poly.type
_entity_poly.pdbx_seq_one_letter_code
_entity_poly.pdbx_strand_id
1 'polypeptide(L)'
;MNQQNRPDGRWSPATILGAGSLALVILVLFVTHPPQMMLSAPFAGEARPPAVTTFPGAFGLSGDVRLQIRLPGEPFEFPVDFGEKRTGSHYQWLRASDSAVFDPARPLVGMTVIAPERPGFYHLMVADSTYQSIIDSILVGVMVPFSAKSGTTLNGYKIGTYSWERLRGDATPPPVGFLEVRPEYTELPVSKHFRVGDFLTHDDQQRWPRYVALDARILDKVELVLRYLGSADHDMAINLNSGYRTPLHNQRVPRAASDSRHQYGDAADLAIDVDQDGTVTYLDVLAVARAVERVERNHPELTGGLGLYGNSGTAAYVHIDVRGTRKRWKG
;
A
#
# COMPACT_ATOMS: atom_id res chain seq x y z
N MET A 1 47.04 46.12 -5.08
CA MET A 1 48.28 45.59 -5.69
C MET A 1 47.99 44.19 -6.22
N ASN A 2 48.12 44.10 -7.54
CA ASN A 2 48.27 42.97 -8.45
C ASN A 2 47.20 41.86 -8.40
N GLN A 3 46.33 41.80 -9.38
CA GLN A 3 46.31 41.59 -10.84
C GLN A 3 46.90 40.24 -11.32
N GLN A 4 45.98 39.54 -12.07
CA GLN A 4 46.22 38.77 -13.32
C GLN A 4 46.70 37.30 -13.11
N ASN A 5 46.13 36.25 -13.74
CA ASN A 5 45.87 36.05 -15.17
C ASN A 5 44.97 34.84 -15.44
N ARG A 6 44.06 34.98 -16.40
CA ARG A 6 43.52 33.86 -17.22
C ARG A 6 44.51 33.51 -18.33
N PRO A 7 44.40 32.34 -18.96
CA PRO A 7 44.13 32.37 -20.39
C PRO A 7 43.04 31.42 -20.89
N ASP A 8 42.35 31.95 -21.89
CA ASP A 8 41.44 31.28 -22.82
C ASP A 8 42.19 30.34 -23.76
N GLY A 9 41.56 29.28 -24.21
CA GLY A 9 42.07 28.39 -25.23
C GLY A 9 40.91 27.69 -25.98
N ARG A 10 40.37 28.39 -27.00
CA ARG A 10 39.54 27.80 -28.04
C ARG A 10 40.38 26.91 -28.96
N TRP A 11 39.88 25.76 -29.39
CA TRP A 11 40.26 25.10 -30.61
C TRP A 11 39.01 24.62 -31.34
N SER A 12 38.91 25.04 -32.60
CA SER A 12 37.95 24.68 -33.62
C SER A 12 38.56 23.70 -34.66
N PRO A 13 37.82 23.18 -35.63
CA PRO A 13 37.88 21.79 -36.05
C PRO A 13 38.80 21.51 -37.23
N ALA A 14 39.21 20.27 -37.40
CA ALA A 14 39.80 19.79 -38.66
C ALA A 14 39.17 18.44 -39.05
N THR A 15 38.59 18.49 -40.21
CA THR A 15 38.04 17.43 -41.03
C THR A 15 39.17 16.53 -41.55
N ILE A 16 39.03 15.20 -41.50
CA ILE A 16 39.67 14.29 -42.46
C ILE A 16 38.73 13.12 -42.72
N LEU A 17 38.45 12.94 -44.00
CA LEU A 17 37.80 11.83 -44.68
C LEU A 17 38.67 10.57 -44.62
N GLY A 18 38.05 9.41 -44.45
CA GLY A 18 38.69 8.12 -44.65
C GLY A 18 37.64 7.01 -44.79
N ALA A 19 37.37 6.63 -46.05
CA ALA A 19 36.46 5.55 -46.41
C ALA A 19 37.03 4.18 -46.02
N GLY A 20 36.19 3.29 -45.56
CA GLY A 20 36.50 1.89 -45.32
C GLY A 20 35.23 1.07 -45.11
N SER A 21 34.61 0.70 -46.23
CA SER A 21 33.45 -0.25 -46.22
C SER A 21 33.91 -1.63 -45.78
N LEU A 22 33.37 -2.12 -44.69
CA LEU A 22 33.42 -3.55 -44.37
C LEU A 22 31.97 -4.07 -44.32
N ALA A 23 31.57 -4.69 -45.42
CA ALA A 23 30.29 -5.39 -45.54
C ALA A 23 30.35 -6.68 -44.68
N LEU A 24 29.65 -6.70 -43.58
CA LEU A 24 29.40 -7.93 -42.80
C LEU A 24 28.22 -8.66 -43.43
N VAL A 25 28.51 -9.73 -44.18
CA VAL A 25 27.48 -10.64 -44.71
C VAL A 25 27.01 -11.53 -43.55
N ILE A 26 25.84 -11.23 -43.02
CA ILE A 26 25.16 -12.14 -42.10
C ILE A 26 24.45 -13.20 -42.94
N LEU A 27 25.00 -14.40 -42.97
CA LEU A 27 24.38 -15.58 -43.55
C LEU A 27 23.27 -16.07 -42.62
N VAL A 28 22.01 -15.72 -42.92
CA VAL A 28 20.84 -16.27 -42.22
C VAL A 28 20.54 -17.64 -42.81
N LEU A 29 20.92 -18.68 -42.12
CA LEU A 29 20.50 -20.06 -42.43
C LEU A 29 19.01 -20.18 -42.05
N PHE A 30 18.15 -20.13 -43.07
CA PHE A 30 16.76 -20.58 -42.96
C PHE A 30 16.75 -22.10 -42.83
N VAL A 31 16.55 -22.63 -41.63
CA VAL A 31 16.17 -24.01 -41.42
C VAL A 31 14.68 -24.10 -41.77
N THR A 32 14.38 -24.57 -42.97
CA THR A 32 13.02 -24.87 -43.39
C THR A 32 12.53 -26.12 -42.67
N HIS A 33 11.73 -25.90 -41.63
CA HIS A 33 10.92 -26.99 -41.07
C HIS A 33 9.66 -27.13 -41.94
N PRO A 34 9.25 -28.36 -42.32
CA PRO A 34 7.98 -28.55 -43.02
C PRO A 34 6.83 -28.13 -42.09
N PRO A 35 5.75 -27.55 -42.62
CA PRO A 35 4.60 -27.18 -41.81
C PRO A 35 3.96 -28.46 -41.25
N GLN A 36 4.04 -28.65 -39.94
CA GLN A 36 3.18 -29.57 -39.24
C GLN A 36 1.75 -29.03 -39.37
N MET A 37 0.92 -29.74 -40.13
CA MET A 37 -0.53 -29.56 -40.11
C MET A 37 -1.00 -29.79 -38.68
N MET A 38 -1.19 -28.71 -37.94
CA MET A 38 -2.01 -28.76 -36.73
C MET A 38 -3.45 -29.00 -37.18
N LEU A 39 -3.92 -30.22 -36.95
CA LEU A 39 -5.33 -30.54 -36.96
C LEU A 39 -5.97 -29.60 -35.92
N SER A 40 -6.70 -28.62 -36.43
CA SER A 40 -7.55 -27.74 -35.62
C SER A 40 -8.58 -28.63 -34.93
N ALA A 41 -8.38 -28.90 -33.65
CA ALA A 41 -9.45 -29.37 -32.80
C ALA A 41 -10.58 -28.31 -32.84
N PRO A 42 -11.85 -28.72 -32.93
CA PRO A 42 -12.94 -27.74 -32.91
C PRO A 42 -12.80 -26.94 -31.63
N PHE A 43 -12.83 -25.61 -31.79
CA PHE A 43 -12.87 -24.67 -30.67
C PHE A 43 -14.06 -25.06 -29.77
N ALA A 44 -13.77 -25.76 -28.68
CA ALA A 44 -14.65 -25.74 -27.54
C ALA A 44 -14.72 -24.28 -27.12
N GLY A 45 -15.90 -23.70 -27.22
CA GLY A 45 -16.09 -22.28 -26.91
C GLY A 45 -15.40 -21.95 -25.61
N GLU A 46 -14.52 -20.97 -25.64
CA GLU A 46 -13.86 -20.45 -24.43
C GLU A 46 -14.97 -20.13 -23.43
N ALA A 47 -15.12 -20.98 -22.42
CA ALA A 47 -15.98 -20.68 -21.30
C ALA A 47 -15.42 -19.40 -20.68
N ARG A 48 -16.12 -18.29 -20.90
CA ARG A 48 -15.76 -17.00 -20.32
C ARG A 48 -15.54 -17.24 -18.83
N PRO A 49 -14.36 -16.91 -18.28
CA PRO A 49 -14.15 -17.08 -16.86
C PRO A 49 -15.29 -16.39 -16.11
N PRO A 50 -15.86 -17.01 -15.09
CA PRO A 50 -16.92 -16.37 -14.32
C PRO A 50 -16.39 -15.05 -13.79
N ALA A 51 -17.17 -14.00 -13.90
CA ALA A 51 -16.82 -12.71 -13.33
C ALA A 51 -16.67 -12.90 -11.82
N VAL A 52 -15.45 -12.76 -11.33
CA VAL A 52 -15.19 -12.65 -9.89
C VAL A 52 -15.73 -11.29 -9.49
N THR A 53 -16.79 -11.26 -8.69
CA THR A 53 -17.44 -10.01 -8.29
C THR A 53 -17.01 -9.69 -6.87
N THR A 54 -16.35 -8.54 -6.67
CA THR A 54 -16.14 -8.02 -5.33
C THR A 54 -17.48 -7.55 -4.75
N PHE A 55 -17.78 -7.93 -3.51
CA PHE A 55 -18.98 -7.44 -2.83
C PHE A 55 -18.82 -5.96 -2.53
N PRO A 56 -19.72 -5.08 -2.99
CA PRO A 56 -19.76 -3.70 -2.55
C PRO A 56 -19.87 -3.65 -1.02
N GLY A 57 -18.92 -3.01 -0.34
CA GLY A 57 -18.86 -2.90 1.11
C GLY A 57 -18.20 -4.06 1.86
N ALA A 58 -17.90 -5.19 1.22
CA ALA A 58 -17.18 -6.30 1.87
C ALA A 58 -15.69 -6.02 2.04
N PHE A 59 -15.15 -5.04 1.31
CA PHE A 59 -13.75 -4.68 1.33
C PHE A 59 -13.58 -3.17 1.54
N GLY A 60 -14.05 -2.71 2.67
CA GLY A 60 -14.12 -1.32 3.03
C GLY A 60 -15.42 -0.66 2.55
N LEU A 61 -15.79 0.43 3.20
CA LEU A 61 -16.98 1.22 2.89
C LEU A 61 -16.80 2.05 1.62
N SER A 62 -15.55 2.38 1.29
CA SER A 62 -15.19 3.07 0.06
C SER A 62 -15.23 2.15 -1.17
N GLY A 63 -14.96 0.86 -1.00
CA GLY A 63 -14.70 -0.05 -2.11
C GLY A 63 -13.38 0.22 -2.85
N ASP A 64 -12.53 1.09 -2.30
CA ASP A 64 -11.23 1.46 -2.86
C ASP A 64 -10.04 0.87 -2.07
N VAL A 65 -10.31 0.23 -0.91
CA VAL A 65 -9.30 -0.49 -0.13
C VAL A 65 -8.97 -1.81 -0.81
N ARG A 66 -7.69 -2.15 -0.90
CA ARG A 66 -7.18 -3.37 -1.54
C ARG A 66 -6.46 -4.32 -0.59
N LEU A 67 -6.22 -3.89 0.65
CA LEU A 67 -5.44 -4.62 1.63
C LEU A 67 -6.32 -5.24 2.71
N GLN A 68 -6.31 -6.58 2.81
CA GLN A 68 -6.77 -7.32 3.98
C GLN A 68 -5.57 -7.62 4.90
N ILE A 69 -5.73 -7.40 6.20
CA ILE A 69 -4.66 -7.61 7.19
C ILE A 69 -5.08 -8.76 8.11
N ARG A 70 -4.21 -9.77 8.27
CA ARG A 70 -4.47 -10.97 9.05
C ARG A 70 -3.26 -11.39 9.89
N LEU A 71 -3.52 -12.12 10.97
CA LEU A 71 -2.49 -12.89 11.65
C LEU A 71 -2.21 -14.20 10.92
N PRO A 72 -1.04 -14.84 11.15
CA PRO A 72 -0.74 -16.16 10.58
C PRO A 72 -1.82 -17.19 10.92
N GLY A 73 -2.26 -17.96 9.94
CA GLY A 73 -3.26 -19.02 10.11
C GLY A 73 -4.68 -18.56 10.46
N GLU A 74 -4.96 -17.26 10.48
CA GLU A 74 -6.28 -16.71 10.79
C GLU A 74 -7.29 -17.07 9.68
N PRO A 75 -8.44 -17.72 10.02
CA PRO A 75 -9.52 -17.92 9.07
C PRO A 75 -10.29 -16.60 8.85
N PHE A 76 -10.67 -16.33 7.61
CA PHE A 76 -11.49 -15.16 7.29
C PHE A 76 -12.32 -15.38 6.02
N GLU A 77 -13.40 -14.62 5.87
CA GLU A 77 -14.16 -14.58 4.64
C GLU A 77 -13.43 -13.69 3.62
N PHE A 78 -13.10 -14.27 2.47
CA PHE A 78 -12.47 -13.51 1.40
C PHE A 78 -13.54 -12.66 0.70
N PRO A 79 -13.32 -11.35 0.50
CA PRO A 79 -14.36 -10.43 0.07
C PRO A 79 -14.62 -10.50 -1.45
N VAL A 80 -14.80 -11.71 -1.99
CA VAL A 80 -15.04 -11.98 -3.41
C VAL A 80 -16.04 -13.11 -3.55
N ASP A 81 -17.05 -12.93 -4.40
CA ASP A 81 -17.96 -14.01 -4.78
C ASP A 81 -17.29 -14.89 -5.85
N PHE A 82 -17.11 -16.13 -5.53
CA PHE A 82 -16.56 -17.13 -6.46
C PHE A 82 -17.63 -17.77 -7.37
N GLY A 83 -18.88 -17.29 -7.30
CA GLY A 83 -20.02 -17.81 -8.05
C GLY A 83 -20.64 -19.06 -7.43
N GLU A 84 -21.80 -19.49 -7.96
CA GLU A 84 -22.57 -20.60 -7.40
C GLU A 84 -21.79 -21.94 -7.43
N LYS A 85 -21.79 -22.58 -6.27
CA LYS A 85 -21.44 -24.00 -5.98
C LYS A 85 -20.50 -24.67 -6.96
N ARG A 86 -19.22 -24.35 -6.91
CA ARG A 86 -18.19 -25.15 -7.58
C ARG A 86 -17.71 -26.23 -6.61
N THR A 87 -18.32 -27.41 -6.71
CA THR A 87 -17.78 -28.60 -6.01
C THR A 87 -16.39 -28.90 -6.55
N GLY A 88 -15.41 -29.01 -5.65
CA GLY A 88 -14.04 -29.30 -6.02
C GLY A 88 -13.13 -28.09 -6.25
N SER A 89 -13.61 -26.86 -6.02
CA SER A 89 -12.74 -25.68 -6.04
C SER A 89 -11.73 -25.72 -4.90
N HIS A 90 -10.54 -25.24 -5.19
CA HIS A 90 -9.48 -25.08 -4.21
C HIS A 90 -8.83 -23.71 -4.37
N TYR A 91 -8.11 -23.26 -3.34
CA TYR A 91 -7.35 -22.04 -3.36
C TYR A 91 -5.90 -22.28 -3.00
N GLN A 92 -5.04 -21.38 -3.47
CA GLN A 92 -3.62 -21.31 -3.11
C GLN A 92 -3.22 -19.85 -2.89
N TRP A 93 -2.23 -19.65 -2.04
CA TRP A 93 -1.60 -18.36 -1.88
C TRP A 93 -0.40 -18.22 -2.80
N LEU A 94 -0.34 -17.08 -3.48
CA LEU A 94 0.80 -16.65 -4.29
C LEU A 94 1.48 -15.49 -3.59
N ARG A 95 2.80 -15.52 -3.55
CA ARG A 95 3.57 -14.39 -3.04
C ARG A 95 3.40 -13.18 -3.96
N ALA A 96 3.08 -12.01 -3.39
CA ALA A 96 2.76 -10.81 -4.18
C ALA A 96 3.95 -10.25 -4.97
N SER A 97 5.21 -10.54 -4.57
CA SER A 97 6.40 -10.03 -5.26
C SER A 97 6.75 -10.73 -6.57
N ASP A 98 6.45 -12.01 -6.71
CA ASP A 98 6.91 -12.84 -7.83
C ASP A 98 5.85 -13.85 -8.32
N SER A 99 4.65 -13.80 -7.74
CA SER A 99 3.54 -14.74 -8.03
C SER A 99 3.89 -16.21 -7.82
N ALA A 100 4.98 -16.50 -7.10
CA ALA A 100 5.34 -17.88 -6.79
C ALA A 100 4.32 -18.51 -5.85
N VAL A 101 3.95 -19.77 -6.13
CA VAL A 101 3.10 -20.55 -5.24
C VAL A 101 3.77 -20.67 -3.87
N PHE A 102 3.04 -20.29 -2.82
CA PHE A 102 3.58 -20.24 -1.47
C PHE A 102 3.26 -21.49 -0.65
N ASP A 103 2.06 -22.03 -0.77
CA ASP A 103 1.60 -23.19 -0.02
C ASP A 103 0.80 -24.18 -0.90
N PRO A 104 0.55 -25.41 -0.39
CA PRO A 104 -0.28 -26.38 -1.10
C PRO A 104 -1.72 -25.87 -1.29
N ALA A 105 -2.37 -26.39 -2.34
CA ALA A 105 -3.78 -26.14 -2.58
C ALA A 105 -4.64 -26.64 -1.41
N ARG A 106 -5.62 -25.82 -1.02
CA ARG A 106 -6.59 -26.13 0.04
C ARG A 106 -8.01 -26.11 -0.54
N PRO A 107 -8.91 -26.98 -0.07
CA PRO A 107 -10.30 -26.92 -0.48
C PRO A 107 -10.93 -25.57 -0.16
N LEU A 108 -11.65 -24.99 -1.11
CA LEU A 108 -12.43 -23.78 -0.89
C LEU A 108 -13.85 -24.15 -0.45
N VAL A 109 -14.22 -23.78 0.77
CA VAL A 109 -15.54 -24.03 1.33
C VAL A 109 -16.25 -22.70 1.56
N GLY A 110 -17.24 -22.40 0.75
CA GLY A 110 -17.88 -21.07 0.76
C GLY A 110 -16.90 -19.98 0.36
N MET A 111 -16.79 -18.95 1.17
CA MET A 111 -15.85 -17.83 0.99
C MET A 111 -14.73 -17.84 2.04
N THR A 112 -14.69 -18.85 2.91
CA THR A 112 -13.71 -18.91 3.99
C THR A 112 -12.37 -19.42 3.49
N VAL A 113 -11.33 -18.65 3.73
CA VAL A 113 -9.92 -18.98 3.48
C VAL A 113 -9.12 -18.84 4.78
N ILE A 114 -7.98 -19.52 4.83
CA ILE A 114 -7.05 -19.45 5.97
C ILE A 114 -5.82 -18.68 5.49
N ALA A 115 -5.46 -17.61 6.21
CA ALA A 115 -4.27 -16.84 5.91
C ALA A 115 -3.00 -17.71 5.93
N PRO A 116 -1.97 -17.39 5.14
CA PRO A 116 -0.67 -18.05 5.23
C PRO A 116 -0.09 -18.05 6.65
N GLU A 117 0.67 -19.09 6.98
CA GLU A 117 1.37 -19.18 8.28
C GLU A 117 2.59 -18.25 8.39
N ARG A 118 3.12 -17.80 7.27
CA ARG A 118 4.30 -16.90 7.26
C ARG A 118 3.90 -15.46 6.98
N PRO A 119 4.47 -14.50 7.71
CA PRO A 119 4.32 -13.09 7.41
C PRO A 119 4.76 -12.73 5.99
N GLY A 120 4.06 -11.78 5.37
CA GLY A 120 4.32 -11.33 4.00
C GLY A 120 3.07 -10.83 3.30
N PHE A 121 3.19 -10.60 2.00
CA PHE A 121 2.08 -10.14 1.16
C PHE A 121 1.74 -11.18 0.10
N TYR A 122 0.44 -11.44 -0.08
CA TYR A 122 -0.07 -12.55 -0.88
C TYR A 122 -1.26 -12.15 -1.73
N HIS A 123 -1.38 -12.80 -2.90
CA HIS A 123 -2.60 -12.85 -3.69
C HIS A 123 -3.23 -14.24 -3.60
N LEU A 124 -4.56 -14.30 -3.73
CA LEU A 124 -5.30 -15.54 -3.74
C LEU A 124 -5.44 -16.05 -5.17
N MET A 125 -5.08 -17.28 -5.41
CA MET A 125 -5.43 -18.03 -6.62
C MET A 125 -6.55 -19.00 -6.29
N VAL A 126 -7.60 -18.99 -7.10
CA VAL A 126 -8.71 -19.95 -7.02
C VAL A 126 -8.74 -20.78 -8.29
N ALA A 127 -8.89 -22.10 -8.15
CA ALA A 127 -8.92 -23.01 -9.26
C ALA A 127 -9.92 -24.17 -9.06
N ASP A 128 -10.42 -24.72 -10.15
CA ASP A 128 -11.12 -25.99 -10.23
C ASP A 128 -10.55 -26.81 -11.41
N SER A 129 -11.21 -27.89 -11.81
CA SER A 129 -10.78 -28.76 -12.93
C SER A 129 -10.73 -28.06 -14.30
N THR A 130 -11.40 -26.91 -14.45
CA THR A 130 -11.62 -26.23 -15.76
C THR A 130 -11.16 -24.78 -15.76
N TYR A 131 -10.82 -24.23 -14.59
CA TYR A 131 -10.63 -22.80 -14.42
C TYR A 131 -9.57 -22.49 -13.37
N GLN A 132 -8.78 -21.44 -13.62
CA GLN A 132 -7.85 -20.86 -12.67
C GLN A 132 -7.89 -19.34 -12.78
N SER A 133 -7.98 -18.64 -11.64
CA SER A 133 -7.92 -17.18 -11.58
C SER A 133 -7.09 -16.71 -10.40
N ILE A 134 -6.27 -15.70 -10.65
CA ILE A 134 -5.55 -14.97 -9.61
C ILE A 134 -6.36 -13.72 -9.30
N ILE A 135 -6.64 -13.49 -8.01
CA ILE A 135 -7.33 -12.30 -7.53
C ILE A 135 -6.25 -11.31 -7.08
N ASP A 136 -5.73 -10.56 -8.04
CA ASP A 136 -4.66 -9.57 -7.86
C ASP A 136 -5.17 -8.19 -7.39
N SER A 137 -6.49 -7.96 -7.53
CA SER A 137 -7.14 -6.73 -7.03
C SER A 137 -7.17 -6.64 -5.51
N ILE A 138 -6.93 -7.75 -4.79
CA ILE A 138 -6.93 -7.84 -3.34
C ILE A 138 -5.59 -8.38 -2.86
N LEU A 139 -4.94 -7.60 -2.01
CA LEU A 139 -3.69 -7.95 -1.34
C LEU A 139 -3.99 -8.45 0.08
N VAL A 140 -3.41 -9.56 0.49
CA VAL A 140 -3.47 -10.05 1.87
C VAL A 140 -2.12 -9.85 2.53
N GLY A 141 -2.07 -8.98 3.53
CA GLY A 141 -0.91 -8.75 4.38
C GLY A 141 -0.99 -9.61 5.64
N VAL A 142 -0.09 -10.59 5.76
CA VAL A 142 0.03 -11.42 6.96
C VAL A 142 1.08 -10.81 7.88
N MET A 143 0.65 -10.45 9.08
CA MET A 143 1.47 -9.73 10.06
C MET A 143 2.46 -10.64 10.79
N VAL A 144 3.59 -10.08 11.20
CA VAL A 144 4.37 -10.60 12.32
C VAL A 144 3.62 -10.24 13.60
N PRO A 145 3.21 -11.20 14.44
CA PRO A 145 2.49 -10.90 15.69
C PRO A 145 3.29 -9.97 16.61
N PHE A 146 2.60 -9.12 17.37
CA PHE A 146 3.23 -8.23 18.34
C PHE A 146 4.10 -8.98 19.35
N SER A 147 3.70 -10.20 19.73
CA SER A 147 4.43 -11.07 20.65
C SER A 147 5.83 -11.45 20.18
N ALA A 148 6.13 -11.32 18.88
CA ALA A 148 7.46 -11.55 18.33
C ALA A 148 8.43 -10.38 18.59
N LYS A 149 7.91 -9.21 19.05
CA LYS A 149 8.73 -8.07 19.45
C LYS A 149 9.51 -8.41 20.73
N SER A 150 10.83 -8.26 20.69
CA SER A 150 11.71 -8.48 21.85
C SER A 150 12.30 -7.15 22.33
N GLY A 151 11.94 -6.76 23.55
CA GLY A 151 12.34 -5.47 24.11
C GLY A 151 11.91 -4.31 23.18
N THR A 152 12.86 -3.59 22.62
CA THR A 152 12.59 -2.43 21.73
C THR A 152 12.69 -2.77 20.24
N THR A 153 12.90 -4.04 19.88
CA THR A 153 13.17 -4.44 18.49
C THR A 153 12.24 -5.54 17.99
N LEU A 154 12.06 -5.59 16.67
CA LEU A 154 11.44 -6.70 15.96
C LEU A 154 12.40 -7.12 14.83
N ASN A 155 12.92 -8.35 14.90
CA ASN A 155 13.92 -8.87 13.96
C ASN A 155 15.10 -7.90 13.73
N GLY A 156 15.46 -7.17 14.80
CA GLY A 156 16.55 -6.18 14.77
C GLY A 156 16.18 -4.79 14.23
N TYR A 157 14.97 -4.58 13.70
CA TYR A 157 14.44 -3.25 13.42
C TYR A 157 13.98 -2.58 14.72
N LYS A 158 14.33 -1.32 14.93
CA LYS A 158 14.05 -0.59 16.17
C LYS A 158 12.62 -0.04 16.14
N ILE A 159 11.73 -0.65 16.90
CA ILE A 159 10.34 -0.21 17.08
C ILE A 159 10.23 0.80 18.25
N GLY A 160 10.90 0.50 19.37
CA GLY A 160 10.72 1.25 20.63
C GLY A 160 9.71 0.58 21.56
N THR A 161 9.20 1.34 22.54
CA THR A 161 8.32 0.85 23.60
C THR A 161 7.01 1.60 23.56
N TYR A 162 5.90 0.90 23.43
CA TYR A 162 4.54 1.45 23.52
C TYR A 162 4.20 1.86 24.94
N SER A 163 3.32 2.85 25.11
CA SER A 163 2.86 3.31 26.42
C SER A 163 2.26 2.16 27.23
N TRP A 164 1.51 1.28 26.60
CA TRP A 164 0.90 0.10 27.23
C TRP A 164 1.94 -0.88 27.84
N GLU A 165 3.10 -1.05 27.22
CA GLU A 165 4.18 -1.93 27.73
C GLU A 165 4.74 -1.40 29.07
N ARG A 166 4.64 -0.09 29.32
CA ARG A 166 5.12 0.58 30.54
C ARG A 166 4.04 0.73 31.61
N LEU A 167 2.86 1.20 31.19
CA LEU A 167 1.81 1.65 32.12
C LEU A 167 0.78 0.58 32.39
N ARG A 168 0.57 -0.34 31.46
CA ARG A 168 -0.50 -1.35 31.47
C ARG A 168 -1.90 -0.75 31.82
N GLY A 169 -2.97 -1.49 31.62
CA GLY A 169 -4.31 -1.08 32.07
C GLY A 169 -4.92 0.09 31.31
N ASP A 170 -4.57 1.33 31.64
CA ASP A 170 -5.23 2.54 31.12
C ASP A 170 -4.65 3.08 29.79
N ALA A 171 -3.57 2.50 29.28
CA ALA A 171 -2.96 2.91 28.03
C ALA A 171 -3.59 2.21 26.82
N THR A 172 -3.55 2.85 25.66
CA THR A 172 -3.99 2.23 24.40
C THR A 172 -3.25 0.91 24.15
N PRO A 173 -3.95 -0.22 23.92
CA PRO A 173 -3.30 -1.48 23.57
C PRO A 173 -2.40 -1.34 22.35
N PRO A 174 -1.25 -2.02 22.30
CA PRO A 174 -0.40 -2.00 21.13
C PRO A 174 -1.10 -2.66 19.93
N PRO A 175 -0.61 -2.45 18.68
CA PRO A 175 -1.14 -3.15 17.52
C PRO A 175 -0.97 -4.66 17.70
N VAL A 176 -1.89 -5.45 17.16
CA VAL A 176 -1.85 -6.92 17.24
C VAL A 176 -0.65 -7.55 16.52
N GLY A 177 -0.10 -6.82 15.56
CA GLY A 177 1.08 -7.22 14.79
C GLY A 177 1.55 -6.12 13.84
N PHE A 178 2.54 -6.46 13.03
CA PHE A 178 3.17 -5.56 12.08
C PHE A 178 3.28 -6.23 10.71
N LEU A 179 2.95 -5.54 9.66
CA LEU A 179 3.29 -5.93 8.29
C LEU A 179 4.81 -5.87 8.12
N GLU A 180 5.42 -6.96 7.68
CA GLU A 180 6.84 -7.01 7.32
C GLU A 180 7.00 -6.49 5.89
N VAL A 181 7.61 -5.34 5.74
CA VAL A 181 7.80 -4.67 4.45
C VAL A 181 9.25 -4.82 4.02
N ARG A 182 9.46 -5.37 2.84
CA ARG A 182 10.75 -5.44 2.12
C ARG A 182 10.74 -4.44 0.97
N PRO A 183 11.89 -4.10 0.37
CA PRO A 183 11.93 -3.15 -0.75
C PRO A 183 10.97 -3.50 -1.88
N GLU A 184 10.85 -4.77 -2.24
CA GLU A 184 9.97 -5.26 -3.30
C GLU A 184 8.47 -5.11 -3.01
N TYR A 185 8.08 -4.80 -1.78
CA TYR A 185 6.68 -4.61 -1.37
C TYR A 185 6.26 -3.16 -1.27
N THR A 186 7.19 -2.20 -1.37
CA THR A 186 6.87 -0.78 -1.17
C THR A 186 5.84 -0.26 -2.16
N GLU A 187 5.87 -0.76 -3.39
CA GLU A 187 4.99 -0.34 -4.48
C GLU A 187 3.65 -1.08 -4.53
N LEU A 188 3.41 -2.07 -3.64
CA LEU A 188 2.14 -2.79 -3.61
C LEU A 188 0.99 -1.85 -3.21
N PRO A 189 -0.12 -1.81 -3.97
CA PRO A 189 -1.24 -0.94 -3.67
C PRO A 189 -2.02 -1.46 -2.46
N VAL A 190 -2.20 -0.60 -1.45
CA VAL A 190 -3.06 -0.88 -0.29
C VAL A 190 -4.47 -0.30 -0.44
N SER A 191 -4.60 0.71 -1.30
CA SER A 191 -5.87 1.30 -1.71
C SER A 191 -5.73 1.93 -3.11
N LYS A 192 -6.76 2.62 -3.58
CA LYS A 192 -6.74 3.28 -4.89
C LYS A 192 -5.59 4.29 -5.02
N HIS A 193 -5.35 5.10 -3.97
CA HIS A 193 -4.39 6.20 -4.03
C HIS A 193 -3.08 5.92 -3.25
N PHE A 194 -3.01 4.86 -2.45
CA PHE A 194 -1.87 4.60 -1.57
C PHE A 194 -1.22 3.24 -1.77
N ARG A 195 0.09 3.20 -1.45
CA ARG A 195 0.95 2.03 -1.50
C ARG A 195 1.46 1.68 -0.11
N VAL A 196 1.97 0.47 0.08
CA VAL A 196 2.58 0.02 1.35
C VAL A 196 3.67 0.98 1.81
N GLY A 197 4.50 1.46 0.87
CA GLY A 197 5.63 2.34 1.13
C GLY A 197 5.26 3.66 1.78
N ASP A 198 4.07 4.21 1.45
CA ASP A 198 3.60 5.50 1.95
C ASP A 198 3.39 5.49 3.49
N PHE A 199 3.15 4.31 4.06
CA PHE A 199 2.92 4.14 5.50
C PHE A 199 4.17 3.83 6.30
N LEU A 200 5.34 3.71 5.67
CA LEU A 200 6.60 3.48 6.38
C LEU A 200 6.96 4.65 7.29
N THR A 201 7.52 4.34 8.45
CA THR A 201 8.11 5.36 9.32
C THR A 201 9.25 6.08 8.57
N HIS A 202 9.22 7.42 8.55
CA HIS A 202 10.26 8.27 7.98
C HIS A 202 11.44 8.39 8.96
N ASP A 203 12.05 7.26 9.31
CA ASP A 203 13.23 7.20 10.17
C ASP A 203 14.52 7.01 9.37
N ASP A 204 15.66 7.12 10.05
CA ASP A 204 17.00 7.00 9.50
C ASP A 204 17.53 5.55 9.46
N GLN A 205 16.69 4.58 9.79
CA GLN A 205 17.09 3.17 9.80
C GLN A 205 17.28 2.64 8.38
N GLN A 206 18.53 2.31 8.01
CA GLN A 206 18.87 1.74 6.69
C GLN A 206 18.62 0.22 6.61
N ARG A 207 17.90 -0.33 7.60
CA ARG A 207 17.68 -1.77 7.73
C ARG A 207 16.37 -2.22 7.10
N TRP A 208 16.41 -3.32 6.39
CA TRP A 208 15.25 -4.08 5.92
C TRP A 208 15.23 -5.47 6.57
N PRO A 209 14.08 -6.13 6.76
CA PRO A 209 12.76 -5.55 6.51
C PRO A 209 12.41 -4.43 7.50
N ARG A 210 11.51 -3.53 7.09
CA ARG A 210 10.85 -2.54 7.94
C ARG A 210 9.50 -3.08 8.40
N TYR A 211 8.94 -2.49 9.45
CA TYR A 211 7.69 -2.98 10.05
C TYR A 211 6.69 -1.83 10.18
N VAL A 212 5.44 -2.10 9.78
CA VAL A 212 4.33 -1.13 9.77
C VAL A 212 3.15 -1.71 10.52
N ALA A 213 2.65 -1.02 11.55
CA ALA A 213 1.29 -1.23 12.00
C ALA A 213 0.35 -0.44 11.09
N LEU A 214 -0.76 -1.06 10.70
CA LEU A 214 -1.77 -0.42 9.85
C LEU A 214 -3.17 -0.96 10.20
N ASP A 215 -4.10 -0.05 10.44
CA ASP A 215 -5.53 -0.33 10.55
C ASP A 215 -6.19 -0.01 9.21
N ALA A 216 -6.77 -1.01 8.55
CA ALA A 216 -7.40 -0.83 7.23
C ALA A 216 -8.53 0.23 7.25
N ARG A 217 -9.12 0.54 8.41
CA ARG A 217 -10.14 1.59 8.54
C ARG A 217 -9.61 2.98 8.23
N ILE A 218 -8.30 3.25 8.46
CA ILE A 218 -7.74 4.55 8.09
C ILE A 218 -7.63 4.70 6.57
N LEU A 219 -7.29 3.62 5.84
CA LEU A 219 -7.32 3.60 4.37
C LEU A 219 -8.71 3.94 3.87
N ASP A 220 -9.72 3.29 4.41
CA ASP A 220 -11.12 3.46 4.03
C ASP A 220 -11.61 4.89 4.28
N LYS A 221 -11.29 5.44 5.46
CA LYS A 221 -11.61 6.83 5.80
C LYS A 221 -10.97 7.83 4.85
N VAL A 222 -9.67 7.64 4.54
CA VAL A 222 -8.95 8.53 3.63
C VAL A 222 -9.54 8.46 2.22
N GLU A 223 -9.80 7.27 1.70
CA GLU A 223 -10.40 7.09 0.36
C GLU A 223 -11.79 7.74 0.27
N LEU A 224 -12.63 7.60 1.31
CA LEU A 224 -13.92 8.28 1.38
C LEU A 224 -13.76 9.81 1.41
N VAL A 225 -12.79 10.33 2.17
CA VAL A 225 -12.49 11.77 2.21
C VAL A 225 -12.09 12.26 0.82
N LEU A 226 -11.18 11.57 0.13
CA LEU A 226 -10.74 11.91 -1.23
C LEU A 226 -11.90 11.89 -2.22
N ARG A 227 -12.78 10.90 -2.12
CA ARG A 227 -14.00 10.81 -2.96
C ARG A 227 -14.92 12.01 -2.72
N TYR A 228 -15.14 12.45 -1.48
CA TYR A 228 -15.94 13.64 -1.18
C TYR A 228 -15.28 14.95 -1.63
N LEU A 229 -13.97 14.97 -1.84
CA LEU A 229 -13.25 16.09 -2.43
C LEU A 229 -13.27 16.08 -3.97
N GLY A 230 -13.79 15.02 -4.60
CA GLY A 230 -13.89 14.92 -6.06
C GLY A 230 -12.73 14.18 -6.73
N SER A 231 -11.97 13.34 -6.02
CA SER A 231 -10.86 12.56 -6.61
C SER A 231 -11.28 11.58 -7.72
N ALA A 232 -12.59 11.32 -7.86
CA ALA A 232 -13.10 10.53 -8.96
C ALA A 232 -13.11 11.32 -10.29
N ASP A 233 -13.24 12.63 -10.20
CA ASP A 233 -13.43 13.55 -11.34
C ASP A 233 -12.16 14.36 -11.65
N HIS A 234 -11.24 14.46 -10.67
CA HIS A 234 -10.04 15.30 -10.76
C HIS A 234 -8.80 14.57 -10.19
N ASP A 235 -7.67 14.76 -10.84
CA ASP A 235 -6.37 14.26 -10.40
C ASP A 235 -5.76 15.24 -9.39
N MET A 236 -6.11 15.07 -8.11
CA MET A 236 -5.63 15.93 -7.02
C MET A 236 -4.22 15.52 -6.59
N ALA A 237 -3.37 16.51 -6.30
CA ALA A 237 -2.09 16.26 -5.65
C ALA A 237 -2.32 15.87 -4.18
N ILE A 238 -2.01 14.62 -3.84
CA ILE A 238 -2.19 14.03 -2.52
C ILE A 238 -0.81 13.64 -1.97
N ASN A 239 -0.47 14.14 -0.80
CA ASN A 239 0.74 13.75 -0.09
C ASN A 239 0.40 13.20 1.30
N LEU A 240 0.81 11.95 1.56
CA LEU A 240 0.78 11.34 2.88
C LEU A 240 2.09 11.71 3.61
N ASN A 241 2.06 12.80 4.37
CA ASN A 241 3.22 13.29 5.12
C ASN A 241 3.67 12.31 6.20
N SER A 242 2.73 11.56 6.78
CA SER A 242 3.04 10.54 7.80
C SER A 242 1.89 9.55 7.92
N GLY A 243 2.20 8.27 7.80
CA GLY A 243 1.36 7.15 8.18
C GLY A 243 1.78 6.61 9.55
N TYR A 244 2.33 5.38 9.58
CA TYR A 244 2.81 4.78 10.81
C TYR A 244 4.10 5.45 11.31
N ARG A 245 4.20 5.60 12.63
CA ARG A 245 5.43 6.02 13.34
C ARG A 245 5.78 5.00 14.41
N THR A 246 7.00 4.45 14.36
CA THR A 246 7.45 3.65 15.50
C THR A 246 7.45 4.50 16.78
N PRO A 247 7.18 3.92 17.96
CA PRO A 247 7.31 4.64 19.23
C PRO A 247 8.67 5.34 19.41
N LEU A 248 9.74 4.71 18.92
CA LEU A 248 11.09 5.31 18.96
C LEU A 248 11.18 6.56 18.07
N HIS A 249 10.64 6.51 16.87
CA HIS A 249 10.62 7.69 15.97
C HIS A 249 9.72 8.79 16.53
N ASN A 250 8.54 8.43 17.03
CA ASN A 250 7.58 9.39 17.59
C ASN A 250 8.18 10.25 18.71
N GLN A 251 9.11 9.70 19.52
CA GLN A 251 9.81 10.46 20.57
C GLN A 251 10.73 11.55 20.01
N ARG A 252 11.11 11.47 18.73
CA ARG A 252 12.00 12.44 18.06
C ARG A 252 11.19 13.49 17.27
N VAL A 253 9.89 13.25 17.04
CA VAL A 253 9.03 14.18 16.31
C VAL A 253 8.66 15.34 17.24
N PRO A 254 9.04 16.59 16.90
CA PRO A 254 8.75 17.76 17.74
C PRO A 254 7.24 17.90 18.00
N ARG A 255 6.87 18.12 19.25
CA ARG A 255 5.48 18.32 19.70
C ARG A 255 4.53 17.14 19.45
N ALA A 256 5.03 15.97 19.06
CA ALA A 256 4.19 14.79 18.96
C ALA A 256 3.66 14.39 20.35
N ALA A 257 2.39 14.00 20.41
CA ALA A 257 1.84 13.39 21.62
C ALA A 257 2.60 12.11 21.97
N SER A 258 2.88 11.88 23.24
CA SER A 258 3.61 10.66 23.68
C SER A 258 2.89 9.36 23.29
N ASP A 259 1.55 9.41 23.26
CA ASP A 259 0.67 8.33 22.84
C ASP A 259 -0.04 8.69 21.52
N SER A 260 0.75 9.07 20.50
CA SER A 260 0.25 9.47 19.18
C SER A 260 -0.40 8.28 18.46
N ARG A 261 -1.54 8.53 17.78
CA ARG A 261 -2.27 7.51 17.01
C ARG A 261 -1.46 6.94 15.85
N HIS A 262 -0.50 7.68 15.31
CA HIS A 262 0.44 7.16 14.33
C HIS A 262 1.18 5.89 14.79
N GLN A 263 1.42 5.74 16.10
CA GLN A 263 2.09 4.56 16.65
C GLN A 263 1.24 3.29 16.55
N TYR A 264 -0.06 3.44 16.35
CA TYR A 264 -1.02 2.33 16.25
C TYR A 264 -1.41 2.01 14.80
N GLY A 265 -0.93 2.84 13.83
CA GLY A 265 -1.22 2.65 12.41
C GLY A 265 -2.64 3.01 12.01
N ASP A 266 -3.36 3.74 12.86
CA ASP A 266 -4.74 4.16 12.65
C ASP A 266 -4.89 5.67 12.40
N ALA A 267 -3.79 6.32 11.98
CA ALA A 267 -3.74 7.75 11.69
C ALA A 267 -2.95 8.05 10.42
N ALA A 268 -3.30 9.18 9.80
CA ALA A 268 -2.65 9.75 8.62
C ALA A 268 -2.55 11.27 8.73
N ASP A 269 -1.39 11.83 8.39
CA ASP A 269 -1.19 13.27 8.16
C ASP A 269 -1.18 13.52 6.65
N LEU A 270 -2.15 14.28 6.14
CA LEU A 270 -2.38 14.48 4.70
C LEU A 270 -2.27 15.95 4.31
N ALA A 271 -1.50 16.22 3.26
CA ALA A 271 -1.49 17.48 2.54
C ALA A 271 -2.14 17.25 1.17
N ILE A 272 -3.23 17.94 0.89
CA ILE A 272 -4.05 17.77 -0.33
C ILE A 272 -4.27 19.15 -0.93
N ASP A 273 -3.88 19.32 -2.18
CA ASP A 273 -4.18 20.49 -3.00
C ASP A 273 -5.57 20.31 -3.62
N VAL A 274 -6.60 20.84 -2.94
CA VAL A 274 -8.01 20.58 -3.28
C VAL A 274 -8.46 21.46 -4.44
N ASP A 275 -7.99 22.71 -4.54
CA ASP A 275 -8.34 23.65 -5.60
C ASP A 275 -7.38 23.61 -6.80
N GLN A 276 -6.33 22.74 -6.73
CA GLN A 276 -5.37 22.47 -7.79
C GLN A 276 -4.58 23.70 -8.24
N ASP A 277 -4.32 24.62 -7.33
CA ASP A 277 -3.52 25.84 -7.61
C ASP A 277 -2.00 25.58 -7.51
N GLY A 278 -1.59 24.36 -7.15
CA GLY A 278 -0.19 23.93 -6.98
C GLY A 278 0.36 24.20 -5.58
N THR A 279 -0.46 24.66 -4.64
CA THR A 279 -0.03 25.02 -3.28
C THR A 279 -1.03 24.55 -2.23
N VAL A 280 -0.59 23.72 -1.29
CA VAL A 280 -1.45 23.33 -0.17
C VAL A 280 -1.52 24.47 0.84
N THR A 281 -2.71 25.03 1.01
CA THR A 281 -3.01 26.17 1.88
C THR A 281 -3.90 25.77 3.07
N TYR A 282 -4.16 26.70 3.97
CA TYR A 282 -5.12 26.49 5.05
C TYR A 282 -6.59 26.40 4.54
N LEU A 283 -6.88 26.90 3.34
CA LEU A 283 -8.21 26.74 2.73
C LEU A 283 -8.45 25.29 2.32
N ASP A 284 -7.43 24.61 1.80
CA ASP A 284 -7.47 23.19 1.51
C ASP A 284 -7.67 22.36 2.78
N VAL A 285 -6.93 22.71 3.85
CA VAL A 285 -7.12 22.09 5.17
C VAL A 285 -8.57 22.19 5.65
N LEU A 286 -9.23 23.34 5.45
CA LEU A 286 -10.64 23.52 5.80
C LEU A 286 -11.58 22.72 4.89
N ALA A 287 -11.26 22.58 3.60
CA ALA A 287 -12.03 21.75 2.67
C ALA A 287 -11.95 20.28 3.07
N VAL A 288 -10.73 19.77 3.33
CA VAL A 288 -10.52 18.39 3.82
C VAL A 288 -11.24 18.16 5.15
N ALA A 289 -11.19 19.13 6.08
CA ALA A 289 -11.89 19.02 7.36
C ALA A 289 -13.41 18.86 7.19
N ARG A 290 -14.03 19.57 6.25
CA ARG A 290 -15.47 19.44 5.94
C ARG A 290 -15.77 18.04 5.37
N ALA A 291 -14.89 17.49 4.52
CA ALA A 291 -15.02 16.16 3.98
C ALA A 291 -14.93 15.09 5.09
N VAL A 292 -13.97 15.22 6.02
CA VAL A 292 -13.85 14.34 7.20
C VAL A 292 -15.12 14.36 8.05
N GLU A 293 -15.66 15.56 8.36
CA GLU A 293 -16.91 15.70 9.12
C GLU A 293 -18.10 15.05 8.39
N ARG A 294 -18.12 15.08 7.08
CA ARG A 294 -19.16 14.41 6.26
C ARG A 294 -18.99 12.89 6.29
N VAL A 295 -17.78 12.39 6.15
CA VAL A 295 -17.48 10.95 6.26
C VAL A 295 -17.92 10.42 7.61
N GLU A 296 -17.52 11.04 8.73
CA GLU A 296 -17.86 10.58 10.08
C GLU A 296 -19.36 10.64 10.39
N ARG A 297 -20.12 11.56 9.78
CA ARG A 297 -21.58 11.57 9.92
C ARG A 297 -22.26 10.41 9.20
N ASN A 298 -21.73 10.03 8.03
CA ASN A 298 -22.31 8.96 7.22
C ASN A 298 -21.77 7.58 7.63
N HIS A 299 -20.59 7.54 8.24
CA HIS A 299 -19.86 6.34 8.65
C HIS A 299 -19.35 6.51 10.08
N PRO A 300 -20.24 6.38 11.11
CA PRO A 300 -19.86 6.58 12.52
C PRO A 300 -18.75 5.65 13.01
N GLU A 301 -18.60 4.47 12.40
CA GLU A 301 -17.55 3.48 12.68
C GLU A 301 -16.14 4.00 12.33
N LEU A 302 -16.03 5.04 11.49
CA LEU A 302 -14.78 5.72 11.14
C LEU A 302 -14.54 6.97 11.99
N THR A 303 -15.33 7.20 13.03
CA THR A 303 -15.16 8.36 13.91
C THR A 303 -13.77 8.39 14.55
N GLY A 304 -13.15 9.58 14.58
CA GLY A 304 -11.83 9.72 15.17
C GLY A 304 -11.38 11.16 15.40
N GLY A 305 -10.06 11.34 15.45
CA GLY A 305 -9.41 12.63 15.56
C GLY A 305 -9.35 13.39 14.25
N LEU A 306 -9.37 14.73 14.35
CA LEU A 306 -9.11 15.65 13.26
C LEU A 306 -8.31 16.83 13.81
N GLY A 307 -7.08 16.98 13.35
CA GLY A 307 -6.19 18.09 13.65
C GLY A 307 -5.96 18.96 12.43
N LEU A 308 -6.03 20.28 12.59
CA LEU A 308 -5.85 21.25 11.50
C LEU A 308 -4.55 22.00 11.72
N TYR A 309 -3.66 22.02 10.71
CA TYR A 309 -2.36 22.66 10.76
C TYR A 309 -2.17 23.62 9.58
N GLY A 310 -1.31 24.64 9.75
CA GLY A 310 -0.95 25.56 8.66
C GLY A 310 -1.58 26.94 8.74
N ASN A 311 -2.31 27.28 9.82
CA ASN A 311 -2.91 28.63 9.97
C ASN A 311 -1.91 29.71 10.41
N SER A 312 -0.68 29.35 10.80
CA SER A 312 0.35 30.23 11.37
C SER A 312 1.66 30.23 10.59
N GLY A 313 1.59 30.01 9.25
CA GLY A 313 2.79 30.01 8.39
C GLY A 313 3.63 28.74 8.48
N THR A 314 3.10 27.68 9.08
CA THR A 314 3.65 26.33 9.04
C THR A 314 3.10 25.57 7.83
N ALA A 315 3.71 24.44 7.46
CA ALA A 315 3.20 23.58 6.40
C ALA A 315 1.72 23.20 6.68
N ALA A 316 0.87 23.35 5.66
CA ALA A 316 -0.55 23.08 5.76
C ALA A 316 -0.82 21.57 5.57
N TYR A 317 -1.50 20.94 6.52
CA TYR A 317 -1.93 19.54 6.45
C TYR A 317 -3.04 19.27 7.47
N VAL A 318 -3.70 18.14 7.33
CA VAL A 318 -4.65 17.62 8.31
C VAL A 318 -4.12 16.33 8.92
N HIS A 319 -4.33 16.16 10.22
CA HIS A 319 -4.26 14.87 10.88
C HIS A 319 -5.65 14.25 10.92
N ILE A 320 -5.78 13.01 10.51
CA ILE A 320 -7.01 12.22 10.67
C ILE A 320 -6.69 10.86 11.29
N ASP A 321 -7.61 10.34 12.11
CA ASP A 321 -7.49 9.00 12.68
C ASP A 321 -8.85 8.31 12.87
N VAL A 322 -8.82 7.02 13.24
CA VAL A 322 -10.01 6.18 13.44
C VAL A 322 -10.07 5.59 14.85
N ARG A 323 -9.67 6.37 15.86
CA ARG A 323 -9.64 5.95 17.28
C ARG A 323 -11.00 5.59 17.90
N GLY A 324 -12.11 5.77 17.20
CA GLY A 324 -13.46 5.49 17.69
C GLY A 324 -14.11 6.60 18.54
N THR A 325 -13.37 7.65 18.88
CA THR A 325 -13.88 8.80 19.66
C THR A 325 -13.53 10.11 18.97
N ARG A 326 -14.54 10.99 18.88
CA ARG A 326 -14.39 12.28 18.22
C ARG A 326 -13.46 13.21 19.00
N LYS A 327 -12.37 13.66 18.36
CA LYS A 327 -11.43 14.65 18.92
C LYS A 327 -11.06 15.68 17.86
N ARG A 328 -11.05 16.98 18.24
CA ARG A 328 -10.76 18.10 17.33
C ARG A 328 -9.75 19.03 17.95
N TRP A 329 -8.76 19.48 17.16
CA TRP A 329 -7.77 20.47 17.61
C TRP A 329 -7.20 21.27 16.43
N LYS A 330 -6.54 22.38 16.78
CA LYS A 330 -5.73 23.19 15.86
C LYS A 330 -4.31 23.19 16.36
N GLY A 331 -3.35 23.01 15.46
CA GLY A 331 -1.92 23.03 15.75
C GLY A 331 -1.23 24.25 15.19
#